data_82d07a07995e7fb64ebfcee9e6b438c8
#
_entry.id   82d07a07995e7fb64ebfcee9e6b438c8
#
_cell.length_a   1.000
_cell.length_b   1.000
_cell.length_c   1.000
_cell.angle_alpha   90.00
_cell.angle_beta   90.00
_cell.angle_gamma   90.00
#
_symmetry.space_group_name_H-M   'P 1'
#
loop_
_entity.id
_entity.type
_entity.pdbx_description
1 polymer ?
#
loop_
_entity_poly.entity_id
_entity_poly.type
_entity_poly.pdbx_seq_one_letter_code
_entity_poly.pdbx_strand_id
1 'polypeptide(L)'
;MVTRRRFFTTTLSTVFGARSVLSQVAQRRHRLADMLANDQDPSVAPARPDPASWDNSALTAAWIGHSTILINFFGINIITDPVLSERIGLNIAGLFTIGPRRLVQPSLAFEDLPRIDLILISHAHWDHLDTPTVKRFDRSIPVVMAKGTADIIEDFEFQKVYELDWGHRAVIGALTVEALPVKHFGWRYPWEQDRSRGNPDGRSYNAYLLSHKGRHIVFGGDTAYLETFRALRTRQLPIDLAMMPIGAYDPWITNHATPEQSLAMTDQMGSSAILPMHWGTFIQSEEPTTEPIERLRQALGTTSLCLALEAIGQTWSVAAPGGEVRGTVNG
;
A
#
# COMPACT_ATOMS: atom_id res chain seq x y z
N MET A 1 -28.34 64.79 21.50
CA MET A 1 -28.53 64.03 20.27
C MET A 1 -27.28 63.17 20.09
N VAL A 2 -27.25 61.91 20.54
CA VAL A 2 -26.14 60.99 20.36
C VAL A 2 -26.73 59.75 19.76
N THR A 3 -26.30 59.43 18.55
CA THR A 3 -26.77 58.40 17.65
C THR A 3 -26.34 57.04 18.12
N ARG A 4 -27.31 56.17 18.44
CA ARG A 4 -27.16 54.72 18.53
C ARG A 4 -26.97 54.14 17.13
N ARG A 5 -25.75 53.65 16.78
CA ARG A 5 -25.52 52.65 15.72
C ARG A 5 -24.07 52.17 15.82
N ARG A 6 -23.86 51.06 16.46
CA ARG A 6 -22.76 50.07 16.22
C ARG A 6 -22.74 49.03 17.33
N PHE A 7 -23.63 48.05 17.25
CA PHE A 7 -23.53 46.80 17.99
C PHE A 7 -24.40 45.76 17.30
N PHE A 8 -23.96 45.23 16.14
CA PHE A 8 -24.59 44.05 15.54
C PHE A 8 -23.77 43.47 14.38
N THR A 9 -22.44 43.31 14.50
CA THR A 9 -21.67 42.65 13.43
C THR A 9 -20.54 41.71 13.92
N THR A 10 -20.43 41.47 15.22
CA THR A 10 -19.30 40.64 15.73
C THR A 10 -19.71 39.26 16.25
N THR A 11 -20.98 38.91 16.23
CA THR A 11 -21.45 37.63 16.80
C THR A 11 -21.76 36.54 15.79
N LEU A 12 -21.76 36.81 14.47
CA LEU A 12 -22.01 35.76 13.47
C LEU A 12 -20.75 35.03 12.99
N SER A 13 -19.57 35.67 13.03
CA SER A 13 -18.33 35.07 12.53
C SER A 13 -17.75 34.01 13.47
N THR A 14 -18.01 34.13 14.78
CA THR A 14 -17.51 33.17 15.78
C THR A 14 -18.33 31.88 15.85
N VAL A 15 -19.61 31.89 15.48
CA VAL A 15 -20.47 30.70 15.49
C VAL A 15 -20.22 29.84 14.26
N PHE A 16 -19.85 30.39 13.10
CA PHE A 16 -19.47 29.61 11.92
C PHE A 16 -18.07 28.94 12.05
N GLY A 17 -17.11 29.65 12.67
CA GLY A 17 -15.78 29.09 12.94
C GLY A 17 -15.82 27.95 13.94
N ALA A 18 -16.64 28.05 15.00
CA ALA A 18 -16.78 27.00 16.01
C ALA A 18 -17.49 25.74 15.47
N ARG A 19 -18.46 25.89 14.56
CA ARG A 19 -19.12 24.74 13.91
C ARG A 19 -18.21 23.99 12.95
N SER A 20 -17.33 24.67 12.21
CA SER A 20 -16.37 24.01 11.33
C SER A 20 -15.28 23.25 12.10
N VAL A 21 -14.80 23.82 13.22
CA VAL A 21 -13.83 23.17 14.10
C VAL A 21 -14.45 22.01 14.86
N LEU A 22 -15.70 22.14 15.32
CA LEU A 22 -16.42 21.05 16.00
C LEU A 22 -16.80 19.92 15.02
N SER A 23 -17.08 20.21 13.74
CA SER A 23 -17.31 19.18 12.72
C SER A 23 -16.00 18.46 12.36
N GLN A 24 -14.87 19.15 12.31
CA GLN A 24 -13.55 18.53 12.11
C GLN A 24 -13.11 17.68 13.31
N VAL A 25 -13.41 18.10 14.54
CA VAL A 25 -13.13 17.33 15.75
C VAL A 25 -14.07 16.11 15.88
N ALA A 26 -15.32 16.19 15.40
CA ALA A 26 -16.25 15.06 15.40
C ALA A 26 -15.93 14.00 14.32
N GLN A 27 -15.25 14.36 13.23
CA GLN A 27 -14.78 13.41 12.20
C GLN A 27 -13.49 12.65 12.60
N ARG A 28 -12.82 13.01 13.69
CA ARG A 28 -11.47 12.54 14.06
C ARG A 28 -11.41 11.30 14.96
N ARG A 29 -12.50 10.58 15.21
CA ARG A 29 -12.45 9.42 16.11
C ARG A 29 -13.11 8.19 15.51
N HIS A 30 -12.37 7.48 14.67
CA HIS A 30 -12.61 6.05 14.57
C HIS A 30 -12.08 5.40 15.86
N ARG A 31 -12.97 4.90 16.70
CA ARG A 31 -12.57 4.13 17.88
C ARG A 31 -12.22 2.71 17.44
N LEU A 32 -11.42 1.99 18.23
CA LEU A 32 -11.17 0.56 18.01
C LEU A 32 -12.48 -0.24 17.81
N ALA A 33 -13.57 0.18 18.46
CA ALA A 33 -14.91 -0.37 18.26
C ALA A 33 -15.42 -0.17 16.82
N ASP A 34 -15.12 0.95 16.17
CA ASP A 34 -15.59 1.26 14.81
C ASP A 34 -14.87 0.38 13.77
N MET A 35 -13.60 0.01 14.03
CA MET A 35 -12.84 -0.91 13.19
C MET A 35 -13.46 -2.31 13.14
N LEU A 36 -14.04 -2.78 14.25
CA LEU A 36 -14.64 -4.10 14.38
C LEU A 36 -16.14 -4.10 14.04
N ALA A 37 -16.83 -2.97 14.25
CA ALA A 37 -18.28 -2.84 14.12
C ALA A 37 -18.74 -2.37 12.74
N ASN A 38 -17.83 -2.09 11.79
CA ASN A 38 -18.24 -1.71 10.44
C ASN A 38 -18.83 -2.90 9.69
N ASP A 39 -20.17 -2.96 9.63
CA ASP A 39 -20.93 -3.97 8.91
C ASP A 39 -21.55 -3.43 7.60
N GLN A 40 -21.20 -2.22 7.19
CA GLN A 40 -21.65 -1.67 5.91
C GLN A 40 -21.08 -2.47 4.75
N ASP A 41 -21.90 -2.69 3.73
CA ASP A 41 -21.43 -3.34 2.51
C ASP A 41 -20.36 -2.47 1.83
N PRO A 42 -19.26 -3.08 1.37
CA PRO A 42 -18.22 -2.35 0.67
C PRO A 42 -18.75 -1.68 -0.60
N SER A 43 -18.40 -0.42 -0.79
CA SER A 43 -18.71 0.28 -2.04
C SER A 43 -17.97 -0.35 -3.23
N VAL A 44 -18.51 -0.18 -4.42
CA VAL A 44 -17.81 -0.58 -5.66
C VAL A 44 -16.56 0.27 -5.82
N ALA A 45 -15.48 -0.32 -6.33
CA ALA A 45 -14.25 0.41 -6.63
C ALA A 45 -14.51 1.53 -7.66
N PRO A 46 -13.90 2.72 -7.47
CA PRO A 46 -14.11 3.88 -8.35
C PRO A 46 -13.76 3.63 -9.81
N ALA A 47 -12.81 2.73 -10.07
CA ALA A 47 -12.40 2.33 -11.42
C ALA A 47 -12.14 0.83 -11.47
N ARG A 48 -12.04 0.27 -12.69
CA ARG A 48 -11.70 -1.14 -12.90
C ARG A 48 -10.61 -1.25 -13.96
N PRO A 49 -9.44 -1.81 -13.65
CA PRO A 49 -8.41 -2.05 -14.65
C PRO A 49 -8.84 -3.14 -15.64
N ASP A 50 -8.30 -3.06 -16.86
CA ASP A 50 -8.42 -4.10 -17.88
C ASP A 50 -7.05 -4.69 -18.23
N PRO A 51 -6.55 -5.68 -17.46
CA PRO A 51 -5.23 -6.25 -17.68
C PRO A 51 -5.06 -6.92 -19.07
N ALA A 52 -6.16 -7.33 -19.71
CA ALA A 52 -6.11 -7.93 -21.04
C ALA A 52 -5.69 -6.91 -22.14
N SER A 53 -5.91 -5.62 -21.89
CA SER A 53 -5.51 -4.53 -22.79
C SER A 53 -4.08 -4.03 -22.58
N TRP A 54 -3.35 -4.53 -21.59
CA TRP A 54 -2.03 -4.00 -21.24
C TRP A 54 -0.96 -4.41 -22.24
N ASP A 55 -0.10 -3.45 -22.56
CA ASP A 55 1.06 -3.69 -23.44
C ASP A 55 2.20 -4.36 -22.64
N ASN A 56 2.58 -5.57 -23.05
CA ASN A 56 3.70 -6.30 -22.46
C ASN A 56 5.08 -5.68 -22.74
N SER A 57 5.17 -4.65 -23.55
CA SER A 57 6.37 -3.83 -23.72
C SER A 57 6.42 -2.62 -22.80
N ALA A 58 5.41 -2.42 -21.95
CA ALA A 58 5.31 -1.33 -21.00
C ALA A 58 5.43 -1.82 -19.56
N LEU A 59 5.75 -0.90 -18.64
CA LEU A 59 5.54 -1.06 -17.20
C LEU A 59 4.17 -0.48 -16.87
N THR A 60 3.27 -1.33 -16.38
CA THR A 60 1.90 -0.93 -16.00
C THR A 60 1.62 -1.39 -14.58
N ALA A 61 0.98 -0.54 -13.77
CA ALA A 61 0.57 -0.85 -12.41
C ALA A 61 -0.86 -0.40 -12.18
N ALA A 62 -1.67 -1.24 -11.54
CA ALA A 62 -3.04 -0.93 -11.12
C ALA A 62 -3.22 -1.19 -9.62
N TRP A 63 -3.89 -0.27 -8.94
CA TRP A 63 -4.20 -0.43 -7.51
C TRP A 63 -5.48 -1.23 -7.32
N ILE A 64 -5.36 -2.46 -6.84
CA ILE A 64 -6.50 -3.35 -6.63
C ILE A 64 -7.21 -3.06 -5.31
N GLY A 65 -6.49 -2.50 -4.35
CA GLY A 65 -6.97 -2.07 -3.03
C GLY A 65 -5.96 -2.39 -1.94
N HIS A 66 -5.93 -1.58 -0.89
CA HIS A 66 -4.97 -1.66 0.21
C HIS A 66 -3.52 -1.65 -0.29
N SER A 67 -2.73 -2.68 -0.02
CA SER A 67 -1.36 -2.86 -0.54
C SER A 67 -1.30 -3.85 -1.71
N THR A 68 -2.47 -4.26 -2.24
CA THR A 68 -2.55 -5.14 -3.41
C THR A 68 -2.42 -4.32 -4.68
N ILE A 69 -1.31 -4.48 -5.37
CA ILE A 69 -1.02 -3.85 -6.67
C ILE A 69 -0.76 -4.95 -7.69
N LEU A 70 -1.46 -4.88 -8.82
CA LEU A 70 -1.20 -5.71 -9.97
C LEU A 70 -0.24 -4.97 -10.91
N ILE A 71 0.88 -5.58 -11.25
CA ILE A 71 1.95 -4.98 -12.04
C ILE A 71 2.21 -5.85 -13.26
N ASN A 72 2.18 -5.28 -14.45
CA ASN A 72 2.84 -5.87 -15.62
C ASN A 72 4.20 -5.19 -15.80
N PHE A 73 5.26 -5.92 -15.49
CA PHE A 73 6.62 -5.41 -15.59
C PHE A 73 7.28 -5.96 -16.88
N PHE A 74 6.93 -5.33 -18.00
CA PHE A 74 7.38 -5.73 -19.35
C PHE A 74 7.10 -7.19 -19.66
N GLY A 75 5.88 -7.65 -19.40
CA GLY A 75 5.41 -9.00 -19.69
C GLY A 75 5.52 -9.97 -18.50
N ILE A 76 5.98 -9.52 -17.34
CA ILE A 76 5.96 -10.29 -16.08
C ILE A 76 4.85 -9.74 -15.19
N ASN A 77 3.82 -10.52 -14.91
CA ASN A 77 2.71 -10.14 -14.04
C ASN A 77 3.02 -10.45 -12.58
N ILE A 78 3.08 -9.41 -11.77
CA ILE A 78 3.39 -9.49 -10.33
C ILE A 78 2.17 -9.01 -9.55
N ILE A 79 1.82 -9.71 -8.48
CA ILE A 79 0.84 -9.24 -7.51
C ILE A 79 1.51 -9.04 -6.15
N THR A 80 1.33 -7.86 -5.56
CA THR A 80 1.86 -7.53 -4.24
C THR A 80 0.80 -7.73 -3.18
N ASP A 81 1.19 -8.22 -1.99
CA ASP A 81 0.37 -8.38 -0.80
C ASP A 81 -1.12 -8.64 -1.13
N PRO A 82 -1.45 -9.79 -1.76
CA PRO A 82 -2.78 -10.02 -2.31
C PRO A 82 -3.81 -10.23 -1.22
N VAL A 83 -4.67 -9.23 -1.03
CA VAL A 83 -5.77 -9.20 -0.07
C VAL A 83 -7.06 -8.90 -0.81
N LEU A 84 -7.84 -9.94 -1.10
CA LEU A 84 -9.13 -9.84 -1.79
C LEU A 84 -10.32 -10.21 -0.89
N SER A 85 -10.05 -10.68 0.33
CA SER A 85 -11.06 -11.00 1.33
C SER A 85 -11.85 -9.75 1.74
N GLU A 86 -13.11 -9.94 2.08
CA GLU A 86 -13.99 -8.89 2.57
C GLU A 86 -13.57 -8.37 3.95
N ARG A 87 -13.03 -9.27 4.80
CA ARG A 87 -12.49 -8.95 6.13
C ARG A 87 -11.07 -9.45 6.26
N ILE A 88 -10.24 -8.66 6.92
CA ILE A 88 -8.89 -9.03 7.33
C ILE A 88 -8.88 -9.35 8.83
N GLY A 89 -7.98 -10.24 9.26
CA GLY A 89 -7.83 -10.57 10.68
C GLY A 89 -7.82 -12.06 10.97
N LEU A 90 -8.24 -12.42 12.19
CA LEU A 90 -8.23 -13.79 12.66
C LEU A 90 -9.33 -14.62 12.00
N ASN A 91 -8.92 -15.56 11.16
CA ASN A 91 -9.84 -16.54 10.58
C ASN A 91 -10.08 -17.69 11.56
N ILE A 92 -11.34 -17.93 11.89
CA ILE A 92 -11.76 -18.98 12.81
C ILE A 92 -12.18 -20.21 12.00
N ALA A 93 -11.29 -21.18 11.93
CA ALA A 93 -11.50 -22.49 11.30
C ALA A 93 -12.08 -22.44 9.85
N GLY A 94 -11.80 -21.36 9.11
CA GLY A 94 -12.33 -21.15 7.75
C GLY A 94 -13.82 -20.73 7.70
N LEU A 95 -14.49 -20.57 8.84
CA LEU A 95 -15.92 -20.27 8.92
C LEU A 95 -16.21 -18.76 8.86
N PHE A 96 -15.44 -17.96 9.58
CA PHE A 96 -15.57 -16.50 9.59
C PHE A 96 -14.26 -15.83 10.03
N THR A 97 -14.12 -14.56 9.67
CA THR A 97 -12.94 -13.74 10.03
C THR A 97 -13.37 -12.63 10.99
N ILE A 98 -12.64 -12.49 12.09
CA ILE A 98 -12.78 -11.39 13.05
C ILE A 98 -11.75 -10.32 12.72
N GLY A 99 -12.22 -9.11 12.40
CA GLY A 99 -11.37 -7.97 12.10
C GLY A 99 -12.05 -6.96 11.17
N PRO A 100 -11.35 -5.92 10.75
CA PRO A 100 -11.89 -4.87 9.90
C PRO A 100 -12.51 -5.40 8.60
N ARG A 101 -13.70 -4.89 8.27
CA ARG A 101 -14.34 -5.08 6.96
C ARG A 101 -13.85 -4.00 6.01
N ARG A 102 -13.64 -4.34 4.74
CA ARG A 102 -13.23 -3.35 3.74
C ARG A 102 -14.34 -2.34 3.47
N LEU A 103 -13.92 -1.12 3.16
CA LEU A 103 -14.80 0.00 2.78
C LEU A 103 -15.13 -0.03 1.29
N VAL A 104 -14.19 -0.53 0.48
CA VAL A 104 -14.25 -0.55 -0.98
C VAL A 104 -13.92 -1.96 -1.44
N GLN A 105 -14.69 -2.51 -2.38
CA GLN A 105 -14.42 -3.81 -2.99
C GLN A 105 -13.06 -3.80 -3.73
N PRO A 106 -12.39 -4.96 -3.88
CA PRO A 106 -11.26 -5.06 -4.77
C PRO A 106 -11.68 -4.63 -6.19
N SER A 107 -10.84 -3.87 -6.88
CA SER A 107 -11.16 -3.42 -8.24
C SER A 107 -11.17 -4.56 -9.28
N LEU A 108 -10.57 -5.70 -8.95
CA LEU A 108 -10.69 -6.96 -9.68
C LEU A 108 -11.07 -8.09 -8.72
N ALA A 109 -11.98 -8.95 -9.13
CA ALA A 109 -12.19 -10.24 -8.49
C ALA A 109 -10.98 -11.15 -8.78
N PHE A 110 -10.83 -12.21 -7.99
CA PHE A 110 -9.71 -13.15 -8.19
C PHE A 110 -9.76 -13.80 -9.58
N GLU A 111 -10.94 -14.08 -10.08
CA GLU A 111 -11.21 -14.71 -11.39
C GLU A 111 -10.87 -13.80 -12.58
N ASP A 112 -10.82 -12.49 -12.33
CA ASP A 112 -10.48 -11.46 -13.33
C ASP A 112 -8.97 -11.13 -13.36
N LEU A 113 -8.17 -11.70 -12.44
CA LEU A 113 -6.74 -11.52 -12.44
C LEU A 113 -6.13 -12.20 -13.69
N PRO A 114 -5.14 -11.58 -14.34
CA PRO A 114 -4.39 -12.24 -15.40
C PRO A 114 -3.57 -13.41 -14.80
N ARG A 115 -2.96 -14.20 -15.66
CA ARG A 115 -1.94 -15.16 -15.19
C ARG A 115 -0.88 -14.41 -14.40
N ILE A 116 -0.64 -14.83 -13.15
CA ILE A 116 0.38 -14.26 -12.27
C ILE A 116 1.68 -15.06 -12.41
N ASP A 117 2.80 -14.36 -12.51
CA ASP A 117 4.15 -14.94 -12.63
C ASP A 117 4.93 -14.83 -11.30
N LEU A 118 4.51 -13.96 -10.38
CA LEU A 118 5.11 -13.78 -9.05
C LEU A 118 4.10 -13.25 -8.04
N ILE A 119 4.05 -13.87 -6.87
CA ILE A 119 3.40 -13.32 -5.67
C ILE A 119 4.50 -12.73 -4.78
N LEU A 120 4.34 -11.45 -4.40
CA LEU A 120 5.29 -10.72 -3.56
C LEU A 120 4.61 -10.33 -2.25
N ILE A 121 5.16 -10.76 -1.11
CA ILE A 121 4.60 -10.54 0.24
C ILE A 121 5.60 -9.78 1.10
N SER A 122 5.19 -8.61 1.59
CA SER A 122 6.06 -7.73 2.39
C SER A 122 6.30 -8.25 3.80
N HIS A 123 5.26 -8.72 4.48
CA HIS A 123 5.33 -9.21 5.86
C HIS A 123 4.08 -10.02 6.26
N ALA A 124 4.04 -10.50 7.51
CA ALA A 124 3.06 -11.49 7.96
C ALA A 124 1.70 -10.94 8.40
N HIS A 125 1.46 -9.62 8.46
CA HIS A 125 0.20 -9.08 8.93
C HIS A 125 -0.99 -9.53 8.06
N TRP A 126 -2.19 -9.61 8.65
CA TRP A 126 -3.38 -10.15 7.97
C TRP A 126 -3.85 -9.33 6.78
N ASP A 127 -3.54 -8.05 6.75
CA ASP A 127 -3.86 -7.10 5.69
C ASP A 127 -2.79 -7.05 4.58
N HIS A 128 -1.77 -7.92 4.65
CA HIS A 128 -0.74 -8.13 3.62
C HIS A 128 -0.63 -9.61 3.22
N LEU A 129 -0.67 -10.52 4.18
CA LEU A 129 -0.68 -11.96 3.96
C LEU A 129 -2.07 -12.52 4.28
N ASP A 130 -3.01 -12.29 3.37
CA ASP A 130 -4.37 -12.82 3.42
C ASP A 130 -4.39 -14.28 2.98
N THR A 131 -4.33 -15.20 3.93
CA THR A 131 -4.25 -16.62 3.66
C THR A 131 -5.42 -17.18 2.82
N PRO A 132 -6.68 -16.73 2.99
CA PRO A 132 -7.77 -17.13 2.10
C PRO A 132 -7.54 -16.75 0.64
N THR A 133 -6.98 -15.57 0.35
CA THR A 133 -6.64 -15.14 -1.02
C THR A 133 -5.44 -15.92 -1.54
N VAL A 134 -4.35 -15.99 -0.78
CA VAL A 134 -3.10 -16.65 -1.20
C VAL A 134 -3.33 -18.13 -1.51
N LYS A 135 -4.17 -18.79 -0.74
CA LYS A 135 -4.55 -20.21 -0.94
C LYS A 135 -5.22 -20.49 -2.30
N ARG A 136 -5.74 -19.49 -3.01
CA ARG A 136 -6.42 -19.66 -4.30
C ARG A 136 -5.46 -19.72 -5.49
N PHE A 137 -4.24 -19.19 -5.36
CA PHE A 137 -3.26 -19.14 -6.45
C PHE A 137 -2.74 -20.52 -6.80
N ASP A 138 -2.33 -20.69 -8.08
CA ASP A 138 -1.67 -21.89 -8.57
C ASP A 138 -0.33 -22.12 -7.83
N ARG A 139 -0.06 -23.37 -7.45
CA ARG A 139 1.12 -23.75 -6.66
C ARG A 139 2.43 -23.65 -7.42
N SER A 140 2.39 -23.57 -8.74
CA SER A 140 3.58 -23.37 -9.58
C SER A 140 4.09 -21.92 -9.57
N ILE A 141 3.27 -20.98 -9.12
CA ILE A 141 3.65 -19.56 -9.04
C ILE A 141 4.69 -19.39 -7.91
N PRO A 142 5.86 -18.82 -8.20
CA PRO A 142 6.83 -18.52 -7.15
C PRO A 142 6.29 -17.46 -6.20
N VAL A 143 6.57 -17.62 -4.91
CA VAL A 143 6.28 -16.66 -3.85
C VAL A 143 7.59 -16.11 -3.31
N VAL A 144 7.73 -14.78 -3.29
CA VAL A 144 8.81 -14.09 -2.57
C VAL A 144 8.18 -13.42 -1.36
N MET A 145 8.77 -13.66 -0.19
CA MET A 145 8.23 -13.16 1.07
C MET A 145 9.34 -12.85 2.08
N ALA A 146 8.98 -12.17 3.17
CA ALA A 146 9.94 -11.83 4.22
C ALA A 146 10.41 -13.06 4.99
N LYS A 147 11.68 -13.07 5.42
CA LYS A 147 12.26 -14.14 6.24
C LYS A 147 11.39 -14.45 7.47
N GLY A 148 11.20 -15.73 7.75
CA GLY A 148 10.43 -16.23 8.89
C GLY A 148 8.91 -16.11 8.72
N THR A 149 8.39 -16.11 7.49
CA THR A 149 6.94 -16.02 7.22
C THR A 149 6.40 -17.17 6.36
N ALA A 150 7.28 -18.04 5.83
CA ALA A 150 6.89 -19.14 4.96
C ALA A 150 6.04 -20.20 5.66
N ASP A 151 6.21 -20.39 6.97
CA ASP A 151 5.40 -21.30 7.79
C ASP A 151 3.89 -20.99 7.73
N ILE A 152 3.50 -19.74 7.47
CA ILE A 152 2.09 -19.35 7.37
C ILE A 152 1.41 -19.96 6.14
N ILE A 153 2.17 -20.24 5.09
CA ILE A 153 1.68 -20.80 3.81
C ILE A 153 2.24 -22.22 3.52
N GLU A 154 2.92 -22.83 4.47
CA GLU A 154 3.54 -24.17 4.30
C GLU A 154 2.51 -25.20 3.84
N ASP A 155 1.34 -25.23 4.46
CA ASP A 155 0.26 -26.17 4.11
C ASP A 155 -0.36 -25.90 2.71
N PHE A 156 0.03 -24.80 2.04
CA PHE A 156 -0.46 -24.49 0.69
C PHE A 156 0.36 -25.17 -0.41
N GLU A 157 1.50 -25.74 -0.09
CA GLU A 157 2.32 -26.56 -0.98
C GLU A 157 2.83 -25.81 -2.24
N PHE A 158 3.17 -24.52 -2.11
CA PHE A 158 3.81 -23.77 -3.20
C PHE A 158 5.15 -24.41 -3.55
N GLN A 159 5.39 -24.64 -4.85
CA GLN A 159 6.59 -25.33 -5.33
C GLN A 159 7.87 -24.51 -5.11
N LYS A 160 7.76 -23.18 -5.06
CA LYS A 160 8.89 -22.24 -4.91
C LYS A 160 8.53 -21.11 -3.97
N VAL A 161 9.08 -21.15 -2.77
CA VAL A 161 8.97 -20.07 -1.78
C VAL A 161 10.38 -19.54 -1.50
N TYR A 162 10.57 -18.23 -1.66
CA TYR A 162 11.84 -17.55 -1.41
C TYR A 162 11.66 -16.59 -0.23
N GLU A 163 12.21 -16.95 0.91
CA GLU A 163 12.29 -16.05 2.05
C GLU A 163 13.52 -15.16 1.93
N LEU A 164 13.29 -13.85 1.91
CA LEU A 164 14.35 -12.86 1.80
C LEU A 164 14.52 -12.07 3.10
N ASP A 165 15.77 -11.99 3.55
CA ASP A 165 16.21 -11.03 4.56
C ASP A 165 16.75 -9.76 3.90
N TRP A 166 16.86 -8.66 4.63
CA TRP A 166 17.36 -7.37 4.13
C TRP A 166 18.72 -7.52 3.43
N GLY A 167 18.81 -6.93 2.24
CA GLY A 167 19.97 -7.03 1.36
C GLY A 167 20.08 -8.32 0.55
N HIS A 168 19.25 -9.32 0.82
CA HIS A 168 19.23 -10.55 0.02
C HIS A 168 18.39 -10.37 -1.25
N ARG A 169 18.67 -11.22 -2.24
CA ARG A 169 18.04 -11.19 -3.57
C ARG A 169 17.56 -12.54 -4.01
N ALA A 170 16.46 -12.56 -4.75
CA ALA A 170 16.02 -13.69 -5.54
C ALA A 170 15.99 -13.31 -7.03
N VAL A 171 16.27 -14.27 -7.91
CA VAL A 171 16.13 -14.11 -9.36
C VAL A 171 15.03 -15.04 -9.83
N ILE A 172 13.94 -14.47 -10.34
CA ILE A 172 12.76 -15.17 -10.82
C ILE A 172 12.64 -14.95 -12.33
N GLY A 173 13.16 -15.92 -13.10
CA GLY A 173 13.31 -15.73 -14.54
C GLY A 173 14.24 -14.55 -14.84
N ALA A 174 13.74 -13.51 -15.49
CA ALA A 174 14.48 -12.28 -15.81
C ALA A 174 14.32 -11.16 -14.78
N LEU A 175 13.48 -11.36 -13.75
CA LEU A 175 13.22 -10.40 -12.69
C LEU A 175 14.18 -10.62 -11.53
N THR A 176 14.79 -9.56 -11.02
CA THR A 176 15.51 -9.56 -9.75
C THR A 176 14.67 -8.87 -8.69
N VAL A 177 14.51 -9.51 -7.53
CA VAL A 177 13.82 -8.98 -6.34
C VAL A 177 14.84 -8.88 -5.22
N GLU A 178 15.06 -7.67 -4.68
CA GLU A 178 15.95 -7.39 -3.56
C GLU A 178 15.12 -6.92 -2.36
N ALA A 179 15.31 -7.56 -1.20
CA ALA A 179 14.68 -7.13 0.04
C ALA A 179 15.41 -5.92 0.64
N LEU A 180 14.65 -4.87 0.96
CA LEU A 180 15.14 -3.63 1.52
C LEU A 180 14.70 -3.47 2.99
N PRO A 181 15.53 -2.84 3.85
CA PRO A 181 15.16 -2.57 5.22
C PRO A 181 14.04 -1.53 5.31
N VAL A 182 13.10 -1.78 6.21
CA VAL A 182 12.01 -0.86 6.59
C VAL A 182 11.89 -0.78 8.11
N LYS A 183 11.09 0.15 8.60
CA LYS A 183 10.84 0.34 10.03
C LYS A 183 9.39 -0.03 10.35
N HIS A 184 9.20 -1.29 10.75
CA HIS A 184 7.89 -1.86 11.03
C HIS A 184 8.01 -2.97 12.09
N PHE A 185 7.04 -3.87 12.17
CA PHE A 185 7.09 -5.10 12.94
C PHE A 185 6.50 -6.26 12.12
N GLY A 186 6.90 -7.50 12.42
CA GLY A 186 6.57 -8.67 11.59
C GLY A 186 5.69 -9.70 12.28
N TRP A 187 5.41 -9.59 13.60
CA TRP A 187 4.60 -10.57 14.30
C TRP A 187 3.13 -10.52 13.85
N ARG A 188 2.57 -11.69 13.58
CA ARG A 188 1.15 -11.88 13.25
C ARG A 188 0.33 -12.10 14.51
N TYR A 189 0.90 -12.78 15.49
CA TYR A 189 0.32 -13.02 16.80
C TYR A 189 1.19 -12.45 17.92
N PRO A 190 0.61 -11.95 19.01
CA PRO A 190 1.36 -11.26 20.07
C PRO A 190 2.50 -12.08 20.73
N TRP A 191 2.43 -13.40 20.66
CA TRP A 191 3.45 -14.31 21.21
C TRP A 191 4.57 -14.65 20.24
N GLU A 192 4.48 -14.24 18.98
CA GLU A 192 5.52 -14.53 17.99
C GLU A 192 6.77 -13.67 18.20
N GLN A 193 7.89 -14.24 17.86
CA GLN A 193 9.19 -13.56 17.83
C GLN A 193 9.35 -12.81 16.52
N ASP A 194 9.81 -11.58 16.58
CA ASP A 194 10.12 -10.81 15.40
C ASP A 194 11.36 -9.94 15.57
N ARG A 195 11.81 -9.37 14.47
CA ARG A 195 13.01 -8.52 14.43
C ARG A 195 12.84 -7.22 15.24
N SER A 196 11.67 -6.62 15.28
CA SER A 196 11.41 -5.37 16.01
C SER A 196 11.54 -5.53 17.53
N ARG A 197 11.43 -6.79 18.01
CA ARG A 197 11.61 -7.16 19.42
C ARG A 197 13.02 -7.63 19.76
N GLY A 198 13.99 -7.33 18.86
CA GLY A 198 15.40 -7.67 19.07
C GLY A 198 15.76 -9.11 18.74
N ASN A 199 14.90 -9.86 18.06
CA ASN A 199 15.20 -11.19 17.57
C ASN A 199 15.50 -11.16 16.06
N PRO A 200 16.78 -11.16 15.63
CA PRO A 200 17.14 -11.10 14.21
C PRO A 200 16.71 -12.33 13.41
N ASP A 201 16.44 -13.46 14.06
CA ASP A 201 15.95 -14.67 13.43
C ASP A 201 14.42 -14.82 13.48
N GLY A 202 13.71 -13.87 14.11
CA GLY A 202 12.27 -13.82 14.11
C GLY A 202 11.70 -13.31 12.77
N ARG A 203 10.36 -13.18 12.72
CA ARG A 203 9.66 -12.68 11.53
C ARG A 203 10.22 -11.34 11.07
N SER A 204 10.59 -11.26 9.80
CA SER A 204 11.06 -10.06 9.12
C SER A 204 9.89 -9.33 8.44
N TYR A 205 10.19 -8.15 7.94
CA TYR A 205 9.31 -7.29 7.17
C TYR A 205 10.18 -6.51 6.17
N ASN A 206 9.70 -6.39 4.93
CA ASN A 206 10.51 -5.92 3.82
C ASN A 206 9.78 -4.86 2.98
N ALA A 207 10.54 -3.88 2.47
CA ALA A 207 10.28 -3.33 1.16
C ALA A 207 11.04 -4.15 0.11
N TYR A 208 10.71 -3.98 -1.16
CA TYR A 208 11.38 -4.67 -2.25
C TYR A 208 11.74 -3.73 -3.40
N LEU A 209 12.98 -3.86 -3.89
CA LEU A 209 13.40 -3.31 -5.18
C LEU A 209 13.25 -4.40 -6.24
N LEU A 210 12.42 -4.15 -7.23
CA LEU A 210 12.24 -5.03 -8.38
C LEU A 210 12.97 -4.43 -9.57
N SER A 211 13.75 -5.26 -10.27
CA SER A 211 14.59 -4.85 -11.38
C SER A 211 14.39 -5.75 -12.59
N HIS A 212 14.03 -5.17 -13.74
CA HIS A 212 13.87 -5.88 -14.99
C HIS A 212 14.15 -4.95 -16.19
N LYS A 213 14.89 -5.43 -17.21
CA LYS A 213 15.23 -4.68 -18.42
C LYS A 213 15.80 -3.27 -18.15
N GLY A 214 16.65 -3.13 -17.10
CA GLY A 214 17.25 -1.85 -16.73
C GLY A 214 16.29 -0.83 -16.11
N ARG A 215 15.07 -1.24 -15.77
CA ARG A 215 14.07 -0.44 -15.07
C ARG A 215 13.91 -0.95 -13.63
N HIS A 216 13.47 -0.07 -12.74
CA HIS A 216 13.38 -0.38 -11.32
C HIS A 216 12.10 0.20 -10.73
N ILE A 217 11.47 -0.57 -9.87
CA ILE A 217 10.32 -0.12 -9.07
C ILE A 217 10.53 -0.55 -7.63
N VAL A 218 9.98 0.22 -6.70
CA VAL A 218 10.02 -0.08 -5.26
C VAL A 218 8.62 -0.35 -4.76
N PHE A 219 8.45 -1.50 -4.10
CA PHE A 219 7.27 -1.80 -3.29
C PHE A 219 7.64 -1.61 -1.83
N GLY A 220 7.05 -0.60 -1.18
CA GLY A 220 7.42 -0.16 0.18
C GLY A 220 7.01 -1.12 1.29
N GLY A 221 5.96 -1.96 1.06
CA GLY A 221 5.30 -2.63 2.18
C GLY A 221 4.85 -1.62 3.22
N ASP A 222 4.84 -1.99 4.49
CA ASP A 222 4.59 -1.08 5.58
C ASP A 222 5.87 -0.57 6.21
N THR A 223 5.91 0.73 6.48
CA THR A 223 7.07 1.37 7.10
C THR A 223 6.71 2.70 7.76
N ALA A 224 7.33 2.99 8.91
CA ALA A 224 7.49 4.36 9.37
C ALA A 224 8.60 5.06 8.56
N TYR A 225 8.77 6.37 8.79
CA TYR A 225 9.84 7.14 8.16
C TYR A 225 11.23 6.59 8.50
N LEU A 226 12.06 6.45 7.47
CA LEU A 226 13.47 6.10 7.59
C LEU A 226 14.26 6.70 6.42
N GLU A 227 15.58 6.87 6.62
CA GLU A 227 16.45 7.48 5.60
C GLU A 227 17.19 6.45 4.72
N THR A 228 17.02 5.17 4.97
CA THR A 228 17.76 4.09 4.29
C THR A 228 17.47 4.03 2.79
N PHE A 229 16.31 4.50 2.35
CA PHE A 229 15.97 4.58 0.93
C PHE A 229 16.87 5.53 0.13
N ARG A 230 17.54 6.48 0.79
CA ARG A 230 18.58 7.35 0.18
C ARG A 230 19.71 6.53 -0.45
N ALA A 231 20.00 5.33 0.09
CA ALA A 231 21.00 4.43 -0.47
C ALA A 231 20.66 3.99 -1.91
N LEU A 232 19.39 3.96 -2.30
CA LEU A 232 19.00 3.63 -3.69
C LEU A 232 19.43 4.73 -4.66
N ARG A 233 19.29 5.99 -4.27
CA ARG A 233 19.75 7.14 -5.08
C ARG A 233 21.26 7.09 -5.34
N THR A 234 22.06 6.70 -4.34
CA THR A 234 23.51 6.57 -4.50
C THR A 234 23.93 5.47 -5.46
N ARG A 235 23.06 4.48 -5.69
CA ARG A 235 23.26 3.41 -6.68
C ARG A 235 22.97 3.88 -8.11
N GLN A 236 22.50 5.12 -8.31
CA GLN A 236 22.15 5.72 -9.60
C GLN A 236 21.19 4.86 -10.43
N LEU A 237 20.27 4.18 -9.79
CA LEU A 237 19.23 3.39 -10.45
C LEU A 237 18.05 4.29 -10.84
N PRO A 238 17.57 4.26 -12.08
CA PRO A 238 16.36 4.97 -12.47
C PRO A 238 15.14 4.26 -11.85
N ILE A 239 14.60 4.80 -10.76
CA ILE A 239 13.37 4.27 -10.14
C ILE A 239 12.17 4.93 -10.80
N ASP A 240 11.37 4.14 -11.50
CA ASP A 240 10.21 4.62 -12.24
C ASP A 240 9.00 4.87 -11.36
N LEU A 241 8.81 3.98 -10.37
CA LEU A 241 7.64 3.97 -9.50
C LEU A 241 8.03 3.53 -8.09
N ALA A 242 7.60 4.29 -7.09
CA ALA A 242 7.60 3.89 -5.69
C ALA A 242 6.15 3.72 -5.21
N MET A 243 5.78 2.50 -4.85
CA MET A 243 4.49 2.16 -4.25
C MET A 243 4.65 2.26 -2.73
N MET A 244 4.12 3.32 -2.12
CA MET A 244 4.41 3.69 -0.73
C MET A 244 3.14 3.78 0.12
N PRO A 245 3.20 3.30 1.39
CA PRO A 245 2.08 3.40 2.32
C PRO A 245 1.90 4.86 2.74
N ILE A 246 0.65 5.34 2.80
CA ILE A 246 0.33 6.70 3.23
C ILE A 246 -0.73 6.77 4.33
N GLY A 247 -1.22 5.63 4.83
CA GLY A 247 -2.26 5.53 5.86
C GLY A 247 -1.81 4.78 7.11
N ALA A 248 -2.72 4.64 8.05
CA ALA A 248 -2.54 3.97 9.34
C ALA A 248 -1.47 4.62 10.25
N TYR A 249 -1.28 5.94 10.16
CA TYR A 249 -0.24 6.65 10.94
C TYR A 249 -0.74 7.17 12.29
N ASP A 250 -2.03 7.39 12.52
CA ASP A 250 -2.56 7.88 13.79
C ASP A 250 -3.28 6.77 14.58
N PRO A 251 -2.78 6.26 15.71
CA PRO A 251 -1.60 6.72 16.46
C PRO A 251 -0.29 5.97 16.12
N TRP A 252 -0.26 5.16 15.05
CA TRP A 252 0.80 4.19 14.78
C TRP A 252 2.03 4.78 14.07
N ILE A 253 2.33 6.08 14.25
CA ILE A 253 3.43 6.81 13.60
C ILE A 253 4.82 6.17 13.78
N THR A 254 5.01 5.33 14.78
CA THR A 254 6.26 4.59 15.00
C THR A 254 6.48 3.46 14.01
N ASN A 255 5.40 3.01 13.33
CA ASN A 255 5.37 1.86 12.42
C ASN A 255 4.84 2.21 11.03
N HIS A 256 4.17 3.35 10.86
CA HIS A 256 3.57 3.82 9.61
C HIS A 256 3.95 5.26 9.33
N ALA A 257 4.29 5.56 8.09
CA ALA A 257 4.65 6.90 7.65
C ALA A 257 3.42 7.76 7.38
N THR A 258 3.52 9.07 7.64
CA THR A 258 2.55 10.03 7.12
C THR A 258 2.68 10.19 5.60
N PRO A 259 1.69 10.75 4.90
CA PRO A 259 1.79 11.02 3.47
C PRO A 259 3.03 11.84 3.08
N GLU A 260 3.37 12.86 3.87
CA GLU A 260 4.54 13.72 3.65
C GLU A 260 5.86 12.95 3.84
N GLN A 261 5.88 12.04 4.83
CA GLN A 261 7.05 11.19 5.08
C GLN A 261 7.24 10.17 3.95
N SER A 262 6.16 9.58 3.42
CA SER A 262 6.21 8.68 2.27
C SER A 262 6.66 9.41 1.00
N LEU A 263 6.19 10.64 0.80
CA LEU A 263 6.66 11.50 -0.29
C LEU A 263 8.16 11.81 -0.15
N ALA A 264 8.62 12.15 1.06
CA ALA A 264 10.03 12.41 1.33
C ALA A 264 10.91 11.18 1.08
N MET A 265 10.47 9.97 1.47
CA MET A 265 11.18 8.72 1.17
C MET A 265 11.23 8.44 -0.33
N THR A 266 10.13 8.73 -1.06
CA THR A 266 10.07 8.61 -2.52
C THR A 266 11.06 9.55 -3.21
N ASP A 267 11.15 10.80 -2.77
CA ASP A 267 12.16 11.74 -3.29
C ASP A 267 13.59 11.29 -2.94
N GLN A 268 13.82 10.85 -1.72
CA GLN A 268 15.14 10.36 -1.27
C GLN A 268 15.68 9.22 -2.14
N MET A 269 14.84 8.29 -2.58
CA MET A 269 15.28 7.19 -3.46
C MET A 269 15.48 7.62 -4.91
N GLY A 270 15.03 8.81 -5.28
CA GLY A 270 15.13 9.33 -6.64
C GLY A 270 14.08 8.72 -7.59
N SER A 271 12.91 8.38 -7.08
CA SER A 271 11.81 7.87 -7.91
C SER A 271 11.20 8.99 -8.76
N SER A 272 10.67 8.61 -9.93
CA SER A 272 9.94 9.54 -10.82
C SER A 272 8.49 9.74 -10.41
N ALA A 273 7.88 8.71 -9.79
CA ALA A 273 6.47 8.73 -9.42
C ALA A 273 6.23 8.02 -8.07
N ILE A 274 5.18 8.45 -7.39
CA ILE A 274 4.61 7.79 -6.20
C ILE A 274 3.24 7.19 -6.53
N LEU A 275 3.04 5.92 -6.16
CA LEU A 275 1.75 5.26 -6.09
C LEU A 275 1.39 5.10 -4.60
N PRO A 276 0.42 5.88 -4.11
CA PRO A 276 0.02 5.78 -2.71
C PRO A 276 -0.83 4.53 -2.47
N MET A 277 -0.49 3.78 -1.44
CA MET A 277 -1.21 2.58 -1.02
C MET A 277 -1.46 2.58 0.48
N HIS A 278 -2.10 1.52 1.01
CA HIS A 278 -2.36 1.30 2.44
C HIS A 278 -3.25 2.38 3.07
N TRP A 279 -4.28 2.85 2.35
CA TRP A 279 -5.27 3.82 2.83
C TRP A 279 -6.63 3.55 2.18
N GLY A 280 -7.71 4.10 2.74
CA GLY A 280 -9.04 4.10 2.11
C GLY A 280 -9.71 2.74 1.88
N THR A 281 -9.06 1.63 2.26
CA THR A 281 -9.59 0.27 2.06
C THR A 281 -10.15 -0.34 3.35
N PHE A 282 -9.44 -0.20 4.45
CA PHE A 282 -9.84 -0.67 5.78
C PHE A 282 -9.69 0.45 6.79
N ILE A 283 -10.52 0.45 7.84
CA ILE A 283 -10.32 1.33 8.99
C ILE A 283 -9.37 0.60 9.94
N GLN A 284 -8.12 1.08 10.03
CA GLN A 284 -7.06 0.49 10.86
C GLN A 284 -6.44 1.51 11.85
N SER A 285 -6.91 2.76 11.79
CA SER A 285 -6.32 3.91 12.46
C SER A 285 -7.38 4.96 12.78
N GLU A 286 -6.99 6.03 13.44
CA GLU A 286 -7.91 7.08 13.90
C GLU A 286 -8.06 8.23 12.88
N GLU A 287 -7.14 8.38 11.91
CA GLU A 287 -7.28 9.40 10.89
C GLU A 287 -8.46 9.12 9.94
N PRO A 288 -9.16 10.18 9.45
CA PRO A 288 -10.20 10.03 8.45
C PRO A 288 -9.70 9.31 7.20
N THR A 289 -10.52 8.44 6.62
CA THR A 289 -10.11 7.55 5.51
C THR A 289 -9.65 8.29 4.25
N THR A 290 -10.07 9.56 4.04
CA THR A 290 -9.65 10.39 2.89
C THR A 290 -8.50 11.35 3.23
N GLU A 291 -8.20 11.57 4.51
CA GLU A 291 -7.12 12.49 4.93
C GLU A 291 -5.76 12.13 4.30
N PRO A 292 -5.35 10.85 4.19
CA PRO A 292 -4.05 10.50 3.64
C PRO A 292 -3.82 11.02 2.22
N ILE A 293 -4.78 10.85 1.31
CA ILE A 293 -4.63 11.31 -0.07
C ILE A 293 -4.73 12.82 -0.20
N GLU A 294 -5.56 13.47 0.62
CA GLU A 294 -5.68 14.93 0.65
C GLU A 294 -4.36 15.58 1.07
N ARG A 295 -3.71 15.04 2.12
CA ARG A 295 -2.38 15.48 2.59
C ARG A 295 -1.29 15.22 1.55
N LEU A 296 -1.30 14.05 0.90
CA LEU A 296 -0.35 13.75 -0.15
C LEU A 296 -0.45 14.74 -1.32
N ARG A 297 -1.67 15.05 -1.79
CA ARG A 297 -1.89 16.04 -2.86
C ARG A 297 -1.35 17.42 -2.49
N GLN A 298 -1.57 17.86 -1.24
CA GLN A 298 -1.05 19.13 -0.75
C GLN A 298 0.48 19.15 -0.73
N ALA A 299 1.11 18.07 -0.25
CA ALA A 299 2.57 17.94 -0.19
C ALA A 299 3.21 17.86 -1.59
N LEU A 300 2.57 17.18 -2.54
CA LEU A 300 3.04 17.06 -3.93
C LEU A 300 3.16 18.40 -4.64
N GLY A 301 2.31 19.37 -4.33
CA GLY A 301 2.37 20.72 -4.94
C GLY A 301 3.70 21.44 -4.75
N THR A 302 4.60 20.92 -3.91
CA THR A 302 5.94 21.47 -3.64
C THR A 302 7.07 20.67 -4.28
N THR A 303 6.77 19.60 -5.04
CA THR A 303 7.77 18.65 -5.59
C THR A 303 7.61 18.50 -7.11
N SER A 304 8.61 17.88 -7.75
CA SER A 304 8.53 17.45 -9.15
C SER A 304 8.07 16.00 -9.33
N LEU A 305 7.70 15.32 -8.24
CA LEU A 305 7.23 13.94 -8.28
C LEU A 305 5.85 13.84 -8.93
N CYS A 306 5.64 12.81 -9.73
CA CYS A 306 4.35 12.50 -10.33
C CYS A 306 3.51 11.65 -9.36
N LEU A 307 2.24 12.00 -9.19
CA LEU A 307 1.25 11.11 -8.59
C LEU A 307 0.80 10.11 -9.64
N ALA A 308 1.16 8.84 -9.45
CA ALA A 308 0.87 7.80 -10.43
C ALA A 308 -0.63 7.52 -10.56
N LEU A 309 -1.32 7.41 -9.41
CA LEU A 309 -2.76 7.21 -9.31
C LEU A 309 -3.24 7.59 -7.89
N GLU A 310 -4.56 7.74 -7.72
CA GLU A 310 -5.14 8.25 -6.47
C GLU A 310 -6.48 7.58 -6.09
N ALA A 311 -6.89 6.59 -6.86
CA ALA A 311 -8.12 5.85 -6.56
C ALA A 311 -7.96 4.36 -6.89
N ILE A 312 -8.65 3.52 -6.10
CA ILE A 312 -8.71 2.07 -6.32
C ILE A 312 -9.26 1.78 -7.72
N GLY A 313 -8.57 0.93 -8.47
CA GLY A 313 -8.92 0.53 -9.82
C GLY A 313 -8.27 1.38 -10.91
N GLN A 314 -7.68 2.53 -10.60
CA GLN A 314 -6.91 3.27 -11.59
C GLN A 314 -5.64 2.53 -12.01
N THR A 315 -5.20 2.83 -13.23
CA THR A 315 -4.02 2.25 -13.86
C THR A 315 -3.04 3.34 -14.27
N TRP A 316 -1.77 3.13 -13.96
CA TRP A 316 -0.64 3.95 -14.40
C TRP A 316 0.25 3.14 -15.33
N SER A 317 0.83 3.78 -16.35
CA SER A 317 1.71 3.09 -17.29
C SER A 317 2.82 4.01 -17.79
N VAL A 318 3.99 3.41 -18.02
CA VAL A 318 5.12 4.06 -18.69
C VAL A 318 5.68 3.13 -19.78
N ALA A 319 5.92 3.68 -20.96
CA ALA A 319 6.49 2.94 -22.09
C ALA A 319 7.95 2.51 -21.81
N ALA A 320 8.44 1.52 -22.57
CA ALA A 320 9.84 1.13 -22.56
C ALA A 320 10.78 2.30 -22.90
N PRO A 321 12.07 2.25 -22.52
CA PRO A 321 13.05 3.26 -22.89
C PRO A 321 13.10 3.47 -24.42
N GLY A 322 12.85 4.70 -24.89
CA GLY A 322 12.75 5.04 -26.30
C GLY A 322 11.33 5.26 -26.85
N GLY A 323 10.30 4.96 -26.04
CA GLY A 323 8.90 5.30 -26.33
C GLY A 323 8.51 6.63 -25.68
N GLU A 324 7.63 7.40 -26.33
CA GLU A 324 7.08 8.62 -25.74
C GLU A 324 6.31 8.31 -24.45
N VAL A 325 6.56 9.11 -23.42
CA VAL A 325 5.83 9.03 -22.15
C VAL A 325 4.38 9.48 -22.40
N ARG A 326 3.48 8.53 -22.56
CA ARG A 326 2.03 8.80 -22.54
C ARG A 326 1.53 8.48 -21.12
N GLY A 327 1.60 9.45 -20.24
CA GLY A 327 0.87 9.42 -18.97
C GLY A 327 -0.63 9.56 -19.26
N THR A 328 -1.32 8.46 -19.56
CA THR A 328 -2.79 8.46 -19.62
C THR A 328 -3.31 7.95 -18.28
N VAL A 329 -3.79 8.86 -17.47
CA VAL A 329 -4.73 8.52 -16.38
C VAL A 329 -6.07 8.27 -17.07
N ASN A 330 -6.38 7.01 -17.36
CA ASN A 330 -7.71 6.64 -17.82
C ASN A 330 -8.61 6.53 -16.59
N GLY A 331 -9.56 7.48 -16.46
CA GLY A 331 -10.63 7.49 -15.49
C GLY A 331 -11.78 6.54 -15.85
#